data_2a5815bcbb9d250acdcaaabe66441cf5
#
_entry.id   2a5815bcbb9d250acdcaaabe66441cf5
#
_cell.length_a   1.000
_cell.length_b   1.000
_cell.length_c   1.000
_cell.angle_alpha   90.00
_cell.angle_beta   90.00
_cell.angle_gamma   90.00
#
_symmetry.space_group_name_H-M   'P 1'
#
loop_
_entity.id
_entity.type
_entity.pdbx_description
1 polymer ?
#
loop_
_entity_poly.entity_id
_entity_poly.type
_entity_poly.pdbx_seq_one_letter_code
_entity_poly.pdbx_strand_id
1 'polypeptide(L)'
;MKPESKFWQIIKKKTPKIHWTRLESWSSFGTPDLLGYHDSCGFFMCEMKIARGPKIVFSPHQKLFHQTRTKRNFILVQDACHGHIKLYESAAIHGLLSDHRETPCLALDDWDHIQRLLLDACPDAWSLLLEACGLSLAAWGLTLVACRFGPRSGRTLSLAVAVESLIAGSSLLRSLRNSL
;
A
#
# COMPACT_ATOMS: atom_id res chain seq x y z
N MET A 1 7.09 -29.43 7.09
CA MET A 1 6.24 -28.26 6.74
C MET A 1 6.82 -27.61 5.48
N LYS A 2 5.97 -27.30 4.50
CA LYS A 2 6.42 -26.65 3.24
C LYS A 2 7.02 -25.27 3.54
N PRO A 3 8.03 -24.81 2.76
CA PRO A 3 8.67 -23.51 3.00
C PRO A 3 7.70 -22.33 3.00
N GLU A 4 6.74 -22.32 2.08
CA GLU A 4 5.67 -21.31 1.99
C GLU A 4 4.81 -21.25 3.26
N SER A 5 4.49 -22.41 3.85
CA SER A 5 3.73 -22.47 5.10
C SER A 5 4.52 -21.90 6.29
N LYS A 6 5.85 -22.07 6.30
CA LYS A 6 6.72 -21.45 7.32
C LYS A 6 6.75 -19.93 7.13
N PHE A 7 6.92 -19.48 5.90
CA PHE A 7 6.94 -18.05 5.57
C PHE A 7 5.63 -17.37 5.94
N TRP A 8 4.50 -18.01 5.64
CA TRP A 8 3.18 -17.54 6.06
C TRP A 8 3.07 -17.35 7.59
N GLN A 9 3.56 -18.29 8.40
CA GLN A 9 3.53 -18.15 9.85
C GLN A 9 4.40 -16.99 10.34
N ILE A 10 5.54 -16.75 9.68
CA ILE A 10 6.40 -15.59 9.98
C ILE A 10 5.67 -14.28 9.70
N ILE A 11 5.03 -14.15 8.55
CA ILE A 11 4.25 -12.94 8.18
C ILE A 11 3.21 -12.64 9.26
N LYS A 12 2.37 -13.61 9.61
CA LYS A 12 1.33 -13.44 10.64
C LYS A 12 1.91 -12.98 11.98
N LYS A 13 3.01 -13.60 12.40
CA LYS A 13 3.66 -13.28 13.68
C LYS A 13 4.29 -11.89 13.69
N LYS A 14 4.86 -11.48 12.55
CA LYS A 14 5.65 -10.25 12.43
C LYS A 14 4.81 -9.02 12.06
N THR A 15 3.60 -9.22 11.56
CA THR A 15 2.66 -8.14 11.22
C THR A 15 1.33 -8.27 11.97
N PRO A 16 1.33 -8.22 13.31
CA PRO A 16 0.17 -8.54 14.14
C PRO A 16 -0.99 -7.53 14.03
N LYS A 17 -0.74 -6.34 13.51
CA LYS A 17 -1.78 -5.31 13.30
C LYS A 17 -2.64 -5.57 12.06
N ILE A 18 -2.25 -6.50 11.20
CA ILE A 18 -2.93 -6.80 9.95
C ILE A 18 -3.76 -8.06 10.12
N HIS A 19 -5.04 -7.98 9.79
CA HIS A 19 -5.91 -9.16 9.69
C HIS A 19 -5.67 -9.85 8.35
N TRP A 20 -4.99 -10.98 8.39
CA TRP A 20 -4.63 -11.72 7.21
C TRP A 20 -5.60 -12.87 6.93
N THR A 21 -6.02 -12.99 5.68
CA THR A 21 -6.72 -14.16 5.13
C THR A 21 -5.86 -14.77 4.03
N ARG A 22 -5.54 -16.06 4.15
CA ARG A 22 -4.89 -16.80 3.07
C ARG A 22 -5.93 -17.20 2.04
N LEU A 23 -5.68 -16.84 0.80
CA LEU A 23 -6.56 -17.17 -0.32
C LEU A 23 -6.09 -18.47 -0.97
N GLU A 24 -6.92 -19.51 -0.89
CA GLU A 24 -6.74 -20.76 -1.61
C GLU A 24 -7.74 -20.80 -2.77
N SER A 25 -7.35 -20.18 -3.89
CA SER A 25 -8.26 -20.05 -5.03
C SER A 25 -8.03 -21.14 -6.06
N TRP A 26 -8.98 -22.05 -6.16
CA TRP A 26 -9.03 -23.06 -7.22
C TRP A 26 -9.64 -22.51 -8.52
N SER A 27 -10.41 -21.42 -8.46
CA SER A 27 -11.21 -20.90 -9.57
C SER A 27 -10.70 -19.60 -10.18
N SER A 28 -9.88 -18.83 -9.45
CA SER A 28 -9.34 -17.55 -9.95
C SER A 28 -7.82 -17.61 -10.08
N PHE A 29 -7.39 -17.92 -11.31
CA PHE A 29 -5.96 -17.97 -11.62
C PHE A 29 -5.30 -16.60 -11.45
N GLY A 30 -4.15 -16.58 -10.77
CA GLY A 30 -3.32 -15.39 -10.63
C GLY A 30 -3.68 -14.46 -9.48
N THR A 31 -4.72 -14.75 -8.70
CA THR A 31 -5.02 -14.03 -7.46
C THR A 31 -3.86 -14.20 -6.46
N PRO A 32 -3.40 -13.12 -5.82
CA PRO A 32 -2.37 -13.19 -4.78
C PRO A 32 -2.74 -14.10 -3.61
N ASP A 33 -1.73 -14.66 -2.94
CA ASP A 33 -1.90 -15.65 -1.87
C ASP A 33 -2.58 -15.12 -0.62
N LEU A 34 -2.46 -13.79 -0.35
CA LEU A 34 -2.90 -13.18 0.88
C LEU A 34 -3.81 -11.97 0.63
N LEU A 35 -4.89 -11.90 1.40
CA LEU A 35 -5.69 -10.71 1.59
C LEU A 35 -5.40 -10.15 2.98
N GLY A 36 -4.89 -8.92 3.03
CA GLY A 36 -4.71 -8.17 4.26
C GLY A 36 -5.85 -7.19 4.48
N TYR A 37 -6.23 -6.99 5.74
CA TYR A 37 -7.23 -6.01 6.15
C TYR A 37 -6.78 -5.28 7.40
N HIS A 38 -7.06 -3.98 7.45
CA HIS A 38 -6.95 -3.17 8.66
C HIS A 38 -8.02 -2.07 8.64
N ASP A 39 -8.57 -1.73 9.80
CA ASP A 39 -9.71 -0.81 9.91
C ASP A 39 -9.43 0.57 9.32
N SER A 40 -8.21 1.09 9.46
CA SER A 40 -7.84 2.41 8.93
C SER A 40 -7.59 2.39 7.42
N CYS A 41 -7.24 1.24 6.85
CA CYS A 41 -6.79 1.17 5.46
C CYS A 41 -7.64 0.25 4.57
N GLY A 42 -8.54 -0.54 5.13
CA GLY A 42 -9.35 -1.50 4.40
C GLY A 42 -8.53 -2.65 3.81
N PHE A 43 -8.88 -3.12 2.62
CA PHE A 43 -8.27 -4.30 2.01
C PHE A 43 -7.08 -3.96 1.11
N PHE A 44 -6.09 -4.84 1.13
CA PHE A 44 -4.97 -4.89 0.18
C PHE A 44 -4.58 -6.34 -0.08
N MET A 45 -3.85 -6.59 -1.16
CA MET A 45 -3.42 -7.94 -1.54
C MET A 45 -1.90 -8.07 -1.46
N CYS A 46 -1.43 -9.27 -1.16
CA CYS A 46 0.00 -9.56 -1.09
C CYS A 46 0.29 -10.96 -1.63
N GLU A 47 1.15 -11.02 -2.63
CA GLU A 47 1.71 -12.28 -3.15
C GLU A 47 2.91 -12.70 -2.31
N MET A 48 3.00 -13.97 -1.95
CA MET A 48 4.16 -14.54 -1.25
C MET A 48 5.07 -15.27 -2.23
N LYS A 49 6.36 -14.96 -2.21
CA LYS A 49 7.35 -15.67 -3.01
C LYS A 49 8.57 -16.09 -2.20
N ILE A 50 9.08 -17.28 -2.50
CA ILE A 50 10.37 -17.74 -1.98
C ILE A 50 11.33 -17.81 -3.16
N ALA A 51 12.30 -16.91 -3.17
CA ALA A 51 13.33 -16.85 -4.19
C ALA A 51 14.49 -17.81 -3.82
N ARG A 52 14.87 -18.66 -4.76
CA ARG A 52 16.04 -19.56 -4.63
C ARG A 52 17.18 -19.16 -5.57
N GLY A 53 17.04 -18.06 -6.27
CA GLY A 53 17.98 -17.54 -7.25
C GLY A 53 17.59 -16.11 -7.60
N PRO A 54 18.25 -15.47 -8.56
CA PRO A 54 18.02 -14.06 -8.89
C PRO A 54 16.63 -13.79 -9.44
N LYS A 55 16.02 -14.75 -10.13
CA LYS A 55 14.72 -14.60 -10.78
C LYS A 55 13.61 -15.18 -9.93
N ILE A 56 12.48 -14.45 -9.86
CA ILE A 56 11.26 -14.95 -9.23
C ILE A 56 10.33 -15.49 -10.31
N VAL A 57 9.78 -16.68 -10.05
CA VAL A 57 8.86 -17.34 -10.98
C VAL A 57 7.43 -16.94 -10.66
N PHE A 58 6.76 -16.39 -11.66
CA PHE A 58 5.32 -16.11 -11.63
C PHE A 58 4.62 -16.88 -12.74
N SER A 59 3.41 -17.36 -12.48
CA SER A 59 2.55 -17.88 -13.54
C SER A 59 2.14 -16.75 -14.51
N PRO A 60 1.73 -17.07 -15.74
CA PRO A 60 1.23 -16.05 -16.68
C PRO A 60 0.09 -15.21 -16.09
N HIS A 61 -0.82 -15.84 -15.35
CA HIS A 61 -1.95 -15.17 -14.71
C HIS A 61 -1.52 -14.24 -13.57
N GLN A 62 -0.53 -14.65 -12.74
CA GLN A 62 0.04 -13.77 -11.72
C GLN A 62 0.73 -12.55 -12.34
N LYS A 63 1.48 -12.74 -13.42
CA LYS A 63 2.10 -11.62 -14.16
C LYS A 63 1.05 -10.62 -14.61
N LEU A 64 0.00 -11.09 -15.28
CA LEU A 64 -1.08 -10.24 -15.75
C LEU A 64 -1.78 -9.53 -14.58
N PHE A 65 -2.04 -10.24 -13.48
CA PHE A 65 -2.67 -9.66 -12.29
C PHE A 65 -1.85 -8.48 -11.76
N HIS A 66 -0.55 -8.67 -11.52
CA HIS A 66 0.32 -7.63 -10.98
C HIS A 66 0.58 -6.48 -11.97
N GLN A 67 0.57 -6.74 -13.27
CA GLN A 67 0.69 -5.70 -14.30
C GLN A 67 -0.54 -4.81 -14.39
N THR A 68 -1.74 -5.38 -14.19
CA THR A 68 -3.01 -4.67 -14.37
C THR A 68 -3.54 -4.06 -13.07
N ARG A 69 -3.13 -4.58 -11.91
CA ARG A 69 -3.60 -4.15 -10.58
C ARG A 69 -2.43 -3.75 -9.71
N THR A 70 -1.94 -2.53 -9.93
CA THR A 70 -0.75 -2.02 -9.23
C THR A 70 -1.06 -1.39 -7.87
N LYS A 71 -2.27 -0.83 -7.70
CA LYS A 71 -2.65 -0.15 -6.46
C LYS A 71 -2.99 -1.16 -5.36
N ARG A 72 -2.45 -0.94 -4.16
CA ARG A 72 -2.72 -1.75 -2.95
C ARG A 72 -2.46 -3.25 -3.16
N ASN A 73 -1.46 -3.53 -3.95
CA ASN A 73 -1.07 -4.88 -4.30
C ASN A 73 0.46 -5.01 -4.19
N PHE A 74 0.91 -5.92 -3.35
CA PHE A 74 2.29 -6.07 -2.94
C PHE A 74 2.83 -7.45 -3.26
N ILE A 75 4.16 -7.56 -3.29
CA ILE A 75 4.87 -8.82 -3.44
C ILE A 75 5.88 -8.91 -2.29
N LEU A 76 5.72 -9.88 -1.43
CA LEU A 76 6.63 -10.14 -0.31
C LEU A 76 7.51 -11.35 -0.66
N VAL A 77 8.81 -11.10 -0.70
CA VAL A 77 9.80 -12.09 -1.13
C VAL A 77 10.69 -12.50 0.02
N GLN A 78 10.82 -13.81 0.25
CA GLN A 78 11.87 -14.38 1.08
C GLN A 78 12.98 -14.91 0.19
N ASP A 79 14.17 -14.32 0.27
CA ASP A 79 15.38 -14.89 -0.37
C ASP A 79 15.89 -16.06 0.47
N ALA A 80 15.68 -17.28 -0.02
CA ALA A 80 16.06 -18.48 0.70
C ALA A 80 17.59 -18.67 0.79
N CYS A 81 18.36 -18.01 -0.07
CA CYS A 81 19.84 -18.12 -0.09
C CYS A 81 20.49 -17.24 0.98
N HIS A 82 19.95 -16.04 1.19
CA HIS A 82 20.53 -15.03 2.07
C HIS A 82 19.67 -14.78 3.31
N GLY A 83 18.46 -15.34 3.38
CA GLY A 83 17.52 -15.15 4.49
C GLY A 83 16.81 -13.79 4.49
N HIS A 84 17.06 -12.94 3.49
CA HIS A 84 16.48 -11.61 3.40
C HIS A 84 14.98 -11.63 3.10
N ILE A 85 14.25 -10.70 3.71
CA ILE A 85 12.85 -10.43 3.43
C ILE A 85 12.76 -9.07 2.74
N LYS A 86 12.12 -9.04 1.57
CA LYS A 86 11.96 -7.83 0.77
C LYS A 86 10.49 -7.60 0.43
N LEU A 87 10.02 -6.37 0.60
CA LEU A 87 8.70 -5.93 0.16
C LEU A 87 8.82 -5.14 -1.13
N TYR A 88 7.97 -5.44 -2.10
CA TYR A 88 7.86 -4.73 -3.37
C TYR A 88 6.42 -4.33 -3.67
N GLU A 89 6.25 -3.27 -4.44
CA GLU A 89 4.97 -3.00 -5.11
C GLU A 89 4.77 -3.92 -6.31
N SER A 90 3.52 -4.15 -6.69
CA SER A 90 3.18 -4.91 -7.91
C SER A 90 3.82 -4.35 -9.17
N ALA A 91 4.01 -3.03 -9.25
CA ALA A 91 4.67 -2.38 -10.38
C ALA A 91 6.10 -2.88 -10.63
N ALA A 92 6.79 -3.39 -9.59
CA ALA A 92 8.13 -3.93 -9.69
C ALA A 92 8.21 -5.30 -10.39
N ILE A 93 7.09 -5.90 -10.81
CA ILE A 93 7.01 -7.26 -11.38
C ILE A 93 8.03 -7.50 -12.50
N HIS A 94 8.26 -6.53 -13.37
CA HIS A 94 9.22 -6.67 -14.49
C HIS A 94 10.66 -6.84 -14.00
N GLY A 95 11.07 -6.07 -12.99
CA GLY A 95 12.38 -6.22 -12.34
C GLY A 95 12.52 -7.58 -11.67
N LEU A 96 11.48 -8.03 -10.95
CA LEU A 96 11.47 -9.32 -10.25
C LEU A 96 11.59 -10.52 -11.18
N LEU A 97 11.12 -10.41 -12.41
CA LEU A 97 11.29 -11.44 -13.45
C LEU A 97 12.73 -11.50 -13.99
N SER A 98 13.47 -10.40 -13.91
CA SER A 98 14.85 -10.29 -14.39
C SER A 98 15.85 -10.63 -13.28
N ASP A 99 15.89 -9.79 -12.24
CA ASP A 99 16.69 -10.00 -11.03
C ASP A 99 16.07 -9.25 -9.84
N HIS A 100 15.56 -9.98 -8.86
CA HIS A 100 14.97 -9.40 -7.65
C HIS A 100 16.00 -8.75 -6.72
N ARG A 101 17.27 -9.04 -6.90
CA ARG A 101 18.36 -8.51 -6.06
C ARG A 101 18.69 -7.09 -6.47
N GLU A 102 18.68 -6.83 -7.78
CA GLU A 102 18.91 -5.51 -8.37
C GLU A 102 17.64 -4.63 -8.38
N THR A 103 16.48 -5.24 -8.20
CA THR A 103 15.20 -4.50 -8.19
C THR A 103 15.06 -3.73 -6.88
N PRO A 104 14.80 -2.41 -6.94
CA PRO A 104 14.56 -1.60 -5.75
C PRO A 104 13.36 -2.14 -4.96
N CYS A 105 13.54 -2.36 -3.66
CA CYS A 105 12.47 -2.78 -2.75
C CYS A 105 12.01 -1.60 -1.88
N LEU A 106 10.77 -1.67 -1.40
CA LEU A 106 10.20 -0.70 -0.46
C LEU A 106 10.79 -0.85 0.95
N ALA A 107 11.04 -2.10 1.36
CA ALA A 107 11.65 -2.43 2.64
C ALA A 107 12.49 -3.70 2.54
N LEU A 108 13.56 -3.77 3.34
CA LEU A 108 14.47 -4.90 3.46
C LEU A 108 14.63 -5.24 4.94
N ASP A 109 14.32 -6.48 5.32
CA ASP A 109 14.51 -7.10 6.65
C ASP A 109 13.90 -6.37 7.85
N ASP A 110 13.18 -5.29 7.63
CA ASP A 110 12.52 -4.48 8.67
C ASP A 110 11.01 -4.75 8.68
N TRP A 111 10.58 -5.64 9.57
CA TRP A 111 9.17 -6.03 9.68
C TRP A 111 8.26 -4.90 10.18
N ASP A 112 8.76 -4.00 11.01
CA ASP A 112 7.99 -2.85 11.48
C ASP A 112 7.79 -1.85 10.34
N HIS A 113 8.81 -1.66 9.51
CA HIS A 113 8.72 -0.85 8.31
C HIS A 113 7.80 -1.50 7.27
N ILE A 114 7.93 -2.82 7.03
CA ILE A 114 7.03 -3.59 6.14
C ILE A 114 5.57 -3.41 6.60
N GLN A 115 5.28 -3.61 7.90
CA GLN A 115 3.93 -3.44 8.42
C GLN A 115 3.41 -2.01 8.22
N ARG A 116 4.24 -0.99 8.49
CA ARG A 116 3.86 0.41 8.26
C ARG A 116 3.53 0.67 6.81
N LEU A 117 4.38 0.26 5.87
CA LEU A 117 4.16 0.45 4.43
C LEU A 117 2.87 -0.22 3.94
N LEU A 118 2.57 -1.43 4.41
CA LEU A 118 1.32 -2.12 4.09
C LEU A 118 0.08 -1.38 4.62
N LEU A 119 0.21 -0.71 5.76
CA LEU A 119 -0.85 0.10 6.36
C LEU A 119 -0.94 1.50 5.74
N ASP A 120 0.19 2.12 5.39
CA ASP A 120 0.27 3.47 4.80
C ASP A 120 -0.11 3.47 3.30
N ALA A 121 -0.13 2.31 2.65
CA ALA A 121 -0.60 2.16 1.26
C ALA A 121 -2.10 2.47 1.07
N CYS A 122 -2.74 2.93 2.13
CA CYS A 122 -4.09 3.44 2.12
C CYS A 122 -4.08 4.93 1.83
N PRO A 123 -4.73 5.39 0.77
CA PRO A 123 -5.05 6.80 0.70
C PRO A 123 -5.92 7.11 1.92
N ASP A 124 -5.47 8.02 2.77
CA ASP A 124 -6.32 8.63 3.78
C ASP A 124 -7.63 9.03 3.12
N ALA A 125 -8.74 8.94 3.85
CA ALA A 125 -10.04 9.37 3.32
C ALA A 125 -9.97 10.77 2.68
N TRP A 126 -9.03 11.59 3.16
CA TRP A 126 -8.69 12.90 2.61
C TRP A 126 -8.00 12.86 1.23
N SER A 127 -7.08 11.91 0.98
CA SER A 127 -6.46 11.72 -0.34
C SER A 127 -7.50 11.33 -1.37
N LEU A 128 -8.42 10.42 -1.03
CA LEU A 128 -9.54 10.04 -1.90
C LEU A 128 -10.49 11.21 -2.15
N LEU A 129 -10.77 12.03 -1.14
CA LEU A 129 -11.61 13.21 -1.29
C LEU A 129 -10.95 14.25 -2.18
N LEU A 130 -9.65 14.47 -2.03
CA LEU A 130 -8.88 15.41 -2.87
C LEU A 130 -8.77 14.90 -4.32
N GLU A 131 -8.55 13.60 -4.53
CA GLU A 131 -8.56 13.00 -5.87
C GLU A 131 -9.96 13.07 -6.50
N ALA A 132 -11.01 12.77 -5.75
CA ALA A 132 -12.40 12.84 -6.23
C ALA A 132 -12.83 14.28 -6.57
N CYS A 133 -12.29 15.27 -5.85
CA CYS A 133 -12.53 16.69 -6.12
C CYS A 133 -11.60 17.28 -7.20
N GLY A 134 -10.68 16.48 -7.77
CA GLY A 134 -9.70 16.98 -8.75
C GLY A 134 -8.69 17.97 -8.18
N LEU A 135 -8.59 18.05 -6.85
CA LEU A 135 -7.70 18.97 -6.13
C LEU A 135 -6.36 18.28 -5.87
N SER A 136 -5.42 18.39 -6.80
CA SER A 136 -4.03 18.02 -6.56
C SER A 136 -3.37 19.10 -5.70
N LEU A 137 -2.91 18.76 -4.49
CA LEU A 137 -2.12 19.67 -3.63
C LEU A 137 -0.87 20.21 -4.33
N ALA A 138 -0.34 19.48 -5.32
CA ALA A 138 0.77 19.90 -6.15
C ALA A 138 0.44 21.15 -7.00
N ALA A 139 -0.82 21.36 -7.36
CA ALA A 139 -1.24 22.52 -8.16
C ALA A 139 -1.23 23.84 -7.36
N TRP A 140 -1.16 23.78 -6.03
CA TRP A 140 -1.23 24.95 -5.15
C TRP A 140 0.09 25.30 -4.47
N GLY A 141 1.19 24.57 -4.74
CA GLY A 141 2.50 24.86 -4.15
C GLY A 141 2.54 24.77 -2.61
N LEU A 142 1.53 24.15 -1.99
CA LEU A 142 1.42 23.98 -0.54
C LEU A 142 2.01 22.65 -0.13
N THR A 143 3.25 22.71 0.33
CA THR A 143 3.87 21.58 1.05
C THR A 143 3.20 21.48 2.41
N LEU A 144 2.20 20.61 2.55
CA LEU A 144 1.65 20.26 3.85
C LEU A 144 2.73 19.48 4.62
N VAL A 145 3.41 20.16 5.53
CA VAL A 145 4.16 19.50 6.60
C VAL A 145 3.13 18.72 7.41
N ALA A 146 3.06 17.42 7.20
CA ALA A 146 2.19 16.54 7.98
C ALA A 146 2.66 16.56 9.44
N CYS A 147 2.10 17.44 10.24
CA CYS A 147 2.19 17.33 11.68
C CYS A 147 1.46 16.08 12.10
N ARG A 148 2.20 15.03 12.43
CA ARG A 148 1.71 13.81 13.08
C ARG A 148 1.15 14.17 14.44
N PHE A 149 -0.15 14.38 14.54
CA PHE A 149 -0.84 14.36 15.82
C PHE A 149 -1.37 12.95 16.05
N GLY A 150 -0.80 12.29 17.08
CA GLY A 150 -1.28 10.99 17.55
C GLY A 150 -2.72 11.09 18.10
N PRO A 151 -3.42 9.95 18.33
CA PRO A 151 -4.85 9.88 18.60
C PRO A 151 -5.25 10.28 20.04
N ARG A 152 -4.64 11.29 20.65
CA ARG A 152 -4.89 11.70 22.02
C ARG A 152 -5.22 13.18 22.21
N SER A 153 -6.05 13.76 21.38
CA SER A 153 -6.75 14.99 21.83
C SER A 153 -7.92 15.29 20.89
N GLY A 154 -9.08 15.54 21.43
CA GLY A 154 -10.31 15.90 20.76
C GLY A 154 -10.27 17.26 20.04
N ARG A 155 -9.25 17.51 19.22
CA ARG A 155 -9.04 18.75 18.46
C ARG A 155 -9.16 18.57 16.93
N THR A 156 -9.93 17.60 16.48
CA THR A 156 -10.21 17.40 15.05
C THR A 156 -11.07 18.53 14.44
N LEU A 157 -11.72 19.33 15.27
CA LEU A 157 -12.58 20.45 14.81
C LEU A 157 -11.79 21.69 14.34
N SER A 158 -10.56 21.92 14.84
CA SER A 158 -9.80 23.12 14.51
C SER A 158 -9.23 23.15 13.08
N LEU A 159 -8.93 21.98 12.49
CA LEU A 159 -8.37 21.93 11.13
C LEU A 159 -9.45 22.12 10.05
N ALA A 160 -10.64 21.58 10.28
CA ALA A 160 -11.77 21.79 9.36
C ALA A 160 -12.15 23.27 9.26
N VAL A 161 -12.15 23.99 10.37
CA VAL A 161 -12.43 25.44 10.39
C VAL A 161 -11.34 26.25 9.67
N ALA A 162 -10.07 25.85 9.77
CA ALA A 162 -8.97 26.54 9.07
C ALA A 162 -9.04 26.35 7.55
N VAL A 163 -9.44 25.19 7.08
CA VAL A 163 -9.63 24.91 5.63
C VAL A 163 -10.84 25.68 5.09
N GLU A 164 -11.95 25.73 5.81
CA GLU A 164 -13.11 26.52 5.39
C GLU A 164 -12.82 28.01 5.32
N SER A 165 -12.01 28.55 6.24
CA SER A 165 -11.61 29.96 6.23
C SER A 165 -10.69 30.29 5.06
N LEU A 166 -9.83 29.38 4.63
CA LEU A 166 -8.97 29.53 3.45
C LEU A 166 -9.75 29.45 2.14
N ILE A 167 -10.73 28.57 2.08
CA ILE A 167 -11.60 28.39 0.91
C ILE A 167 -12.56 29.58 0.76
N ALA A 168 -13.10 30.15 1.84
CA ALA A 168 -13.99 31.29 1.82
C ALA A 168 -13.29 32.58 1.33
N GLY A 169 -11.95 32.67 1.42
CA GLY A 169 -11.17 33.83 0.96
C GLY A 169 -10.84 33.84 -0.54
N SER A 170 -11.02 32.73 -1.25
CA SER A 170 -10.66 32.66 -2.67
C SER A 170 -11.80 33.17 -3.57
N SER A 171 -11.44 34.06 -4.51
CA SER A 171 -12.39 34.68 -5.45
C SER A 171 -13.13 33.70 -6.38
N LEU A 172 -12.59 32.51 -6.55
CA LEU A 172 -13.18 31.46 -7.40
C LEU A 172 -14.46 30.88 -6.83
N LEU A 173 -14.59 30.77 -5.50
CA LEU A 173 -15.78 30.24 -4.85
C LEU A 173 -16.94 31.24 -4.83
N ARG A 174 -16.69 32.54 -4.92
CA ARG A 174 -17.76 33.54 -5.11
C ARG A 174 -18.47 33.37 -6.44
N SER A 175 -17.74 32.95 -7.49
CA SER A 175 -18.31 32.71 -8.82
C SER A 175 -19.24 31.49 -8.86
N LEU A 176 -18.87 30.41 -8.15
CA LEU A 176 -19.68 29.19 -8.10
C LEU A 176 -20.97 29.33 -7.24
N ARG A 177 -20.93 30.21 -6.25
CA ARG A 177 -22.09 30.48 -5.38
C ARG A 177 -23.22 31.23 -6.08
N ASN A 178 -22.90 31.98 -7.15
CA ASN A 178 -23.90 32.75 -7.93
C ASN A 178 -24.44 31.99 -9.15
N SER A 179 -24.03 30.72 -9.33
CA SER A 179 -24.45 29.88 -10.47
C SER A 179 -25.29 28.66 -10.05
N LEU A 180 -25.67 28.57 -8.77
CA LEU A 180 -26.63 27.64 -8.20
C LEU A 180 -27.83 28.42 -7.63
#